data_be3926e74cf5a086f4f9f35830e7c4c7
#
_entry.id   be3926e74cf5a086f4f9f35830e7c4c7
#
_cell.length_a   1.000
_cell.length_b   1.000
_cell.length_c   1.000
_cell.angle_alpha   90.00
_cell.angle_beta   90.00
_cell.angle_gamma   90.00
#
_symmetry.space_group_name_H-M   'P 1'
#
loop_
_entity.id
_entity.type
_entity.pdbx_description
1 polymer ?
#
loop_
_entity_poly.entity_id
_entity_poly.type
_entity_poly.pdbx_seq_one_letter_code
_entity_poly.pdbx_strand_id
1 'polypeptide(L)'
;MLDLRNSELSYILVSASNLRSLSSYLYSKDYYLVEIKGYYEGIFEDSVLAFTNLEPSDLKEDCKNIMNFFDQDCVIVKYKNQNNAFKIFSDGQEKPLGILLYNTDSKNKSYIHDGLSFSFVEQQLYYFPKEKSDFKEGMVVEFLNNNKWVEKKVVDPVNEFEKIYKLLIKYNKIRIPV
;
A
#
# COMPACT_ATOMS: atom_id res chain seq x y z
N MET A 1 4.90 2.82 -19.72
CA MET A 1 4.36 3.41 -18.47
C MET A 1 4.97 2.70 -17.27
N LEU A 2 5.42 3.45 -16.30
CA LEU A 2 5.99 2.88 -15.08
C LEU A 2 4.85 2.28 -14.23
N ASP A 3 4.95 1.00 -13.90
CA ASP A 3 3.95 0.37 -13.03
C ASP A 3 4.26 0.74 -11.57
N LEU A 4 3.32 1.42 -10.93
CA LEU A 4 3.42 1.83 -9.52
C LEU A 4 3.56 0.65 -8.55
N ARG A 5 3.23 -0.55 -9.01
CA ARG A 5 3.35 -1.79 -8.24
C ARG A 5 4.69 -2.47 -8.43
N ASN A 6 5.56 -1.90 -9.28
CA ASN A 6 6.89 -2.48 -9.50
C ASN A 6 7.66 -2.57 -8.19
N SER A 7 7.93 -3.78 -7.74
CA SER A 7 8.63 -4.03 -6.48
C SER A 7 10.10 -3.63 -6.49
N GLU A 8 10.71 -3.56 -7.67
CA GLU A 8 12.13 -3.23 -7.83
C GLU A 8 12.44 -1.75 -7.58
N LEU A 9 11.43 -0.90 -7.61
CA LEU A 9 11.59 0.53 -7.39
C LEU A 9 10.96 0.98 -6.08
N SER A 10 11.61 1.95 -5.44
CA SER A 10 11.00 2.76 -4.40
C SER A 10 10.26 3.94 -5.00
N TYR A 11 9.29 4.46 -4.28
CA TYR A 11 8.70 5.76 -4.61
C TYR A 11 8.33 6.54 -3.35
N ILE A 12 8.25 7.84 -3.52
CA ILE A 12 7.63 8.76 -2.55
C ILE A 12 6.49 9.49 -3.22
N LEU A 13 5.47 9.79 -2.44
CA LEU A 13 4.34 10.61 -2.82
C LEU A 13 4.28 11.78 -1.85
N VAL A 14 4.46 12.98 -2.37
CA VAL A 14 4.59 14.18 -1.55
C VAL A 14 3.96 15.39 -2.24
N SER A 15 3.38 16.27 -1.45
CA SER A 15 2.89 17.59 -1.87
C SER A 15 3.73 18.70 -1.25
N ALA A 16 3.60 19.88 -1.79
CA ALA A 16 4.18 21.09 -1.23
C ALA A 16 3.40 22.31 -1.69
N SER A 17 3.41 23.39 -0.91
CA SER A 17 2.82 24.66 -1.32
C SER A 17 3.46 25.23 -2.58
N ASN A 18 4.73 24.96 -2.79
CA ASN A 18 5.46 25.26 -4.03
C ASN A 18 5.89 23.95 -4.70
N LEU A 19 4.98 23.39 -5.49
CA LEU A 19 5.22 22.11 -6.19
C LEU A 19 6.38 22.20 -7.19
N ARG A 20 6.58 23.36 -7.80
CA ARG A 20 7.68 23.58 -8.76
C ARG A 20 9.05 23.46 -8.07
N SER A 21 9.20 24.06 -6.90
CA SER A 21 10.43 23.96 -6.10
C SER A 21 10.69 22.54 -5.64
N LEU A 22 9.66 21.84 -5.20
CA LEU A 22 9.74 20.42 -4.82
C LEU A 22 10.18 19.57 -6.02
N SER A 23 9.55 19.74 -7.16
CA SER A 23 9.89 19.00 -8.39
C SER A 23 11.33 19.24 -8.82
N SER A 24 11.80 20.49 -8.77
CA SER A 24 13.19 20.85 -9.08
C SER A 24 14.18 20.19 -8.12
N TYR A 25 13.86 20.17 -6.84
CA TYR A 25 14.68 19.52 -5.83
C TYR A 25 14.80 18.02 -6.09
N LEU A 26 13.67 17.35 -6.31
CA LEU A 26 13.63 15.90 -6.58
C LEU A 26 14.34 15.56 -7.89
N TYR A 27 14.15 16.35 -8.92
CA TYR A 27 14.85 16.17 -10.19
C TYR A 27 16.37 16.28 -10.03
N SER A 28 16.85 17.22 -9.21
CA SER A 28 18.28 17.36 -8.90
C SER A 28 18.87 16.17 -8.13
N LYS A 29 18.02 15.37 -7.51
CA LYS A 29 18.36 14.13 -6.79
C LYS A 29 18.15 12.85 -7.64
N ASP A 30 17.98 12.99 -8.94
CA ASP A 30 17.79 11.90 -9.89
C ASP A 30 16.52 11.06 -9.68
N TYR A 31 15.47 11.66 -9.12
CA TYR A 31 14.16 11.03 -9.09
C TYR A 31 13.45 11.14 -10.44
N TYR A 32 12.76 10.09 -10.83
CA TYR A 32 11.82 10.13 -11.93
C TYR A 32 10.45 10.61 -11.42
N LEU A 33 9.95 11.70 -12.00
CA LEU A 33 8.78 12.41 -11.48
C LEU A 33 7.53 12.19 -12.31
N VAL A 34 6.41 12.01 -11.63
CA VAL A 34 5.07 12.00 -12.22
C VAL A 34 4.19 12.94 -11.40
N GLU A 35 3.61 13.93 -12.05
CA GLU A 35 2.63 14.81 -11.43
C GLU A 35 1.30 14.07 -11.26
N ILE A 36 0.72 14.21 -10.10
CA ILE A 36 -0.57 13.60 -9.78
C ILE A 36 -1.51 14.58 -9.09
N LYS A 37 -2.80 14.32 -9.22
CA LYS A 37 -3.85 15.00 -8.46
C LYS A 37 -4.46 14.05 -7.46
N GLY A 38 -4.35 14.37 -6.18
CA GLY A 38 -4.99 13.65 -5.10
C GLY A 38 -6.34 14.25 -4.74
N TYR A 39 -7.25 13.40 -4.31
CA TYR A 39 -8.50 13.80 -3.71
C TYR A 39 -8.61 13.16 -2.34
N TYR A 40 -8.58 14.00 -1.32
CA TYR A 40 -8.62 13.57 0.07
C TYR A 40 -9.60 14.43 0.84
N GLU A 41 -10.55 13.78 1.49
CA GLU A 41 -11.59 14.45 2.31
C GLU A 41 -12.28 15.63 1.64
N GLY A 42 -12.55 15.51 0.35
CA GLY A 42 -13.26 16.54 -0.42
C GLY A 42 -12.38 17.64 -1.02
N ILE A 43 -11.06 17.55 -0.84
CA ILE A 43 -10.10 18.55 -1.32
C ILE A 43 -9.17 17.93 -2.37
N PHE A 44 -8.99 18.63 -3.49
CA PHE A 44 -7.97 18.29 -4.47
C PHE A 44 -6.62 18.86 -4.06
N GLU A 45 -5.60 18.04 -4.15
CA GLU A 45 -4.23 18.42 -3.85
C GLU A 45 -3.30 17.99 -4.99
N ASP A 46 -2.50 18.93 -5.47
CA ASP A 46 -1.45 18.62 -6.43
C ASP A 46 -0.24 18.03 -5.70
N SER A 47 0.24 16.92 -6.22
CA SER A 47 1.32 16.14 -5.60
C SER A 47 2.28 15.64 -6.66
N VAL A 48 3.44 15.17 -6.21
CA VAL A 48 4.44 14.53 -7.05
C VAL A 48 4.66 13.10 -6.56
N LEU A 49 4.62 12.18 -7.50
CA LEU A 49 5.07 10.81 -7.30
C LEU A 49 6.48 10.70 -7.87
N ALA A 50 7.44 10.39 -7.02
CA ALA A 50 8.85 10.36 -7.38
C ALA A 50 9.43 8.97 -7.18
N PHE A 51 9.93 8.38 -8.26
CA PHE A 51 10.53 7.04 -8.27
C PHE A 51 12.04 7.11 -8.11
N THR A 52 12.58 6.15 -7.41
CA THR A 52 14.01 6.02 -7.18
C THR A 52 14.42 4.57 -6.96
N ASN A 53 15.71 4.31 -7.15
CA ASN A 53 16.33 3.02 -6.82
C ASN A 53 17.10 3.05 -5.49
N LEU A 54 16.93 4.08 -4.69
CA LEU A 54 17.61 4.21 -3.41
C LEU A 54 17.26 3.08 -2.44
N GLU A 55 18.23 2.73 -1.61
CA GLU A 55 18.02 1.83 -0.49
C GLU A 55 17.10 2.49 0.57
N PRO A 56 16.40 1.68 1.39
CA PRO A 56 15.45 2.21 2.37
C PRO A 56 16.03 3.25 3.33
N SER A 57 17.27 3.07 3.79
CA SER A 57 17.94 4.01 4.70
C SER A 57 18.16 5.38 4.07
N ASP A 58 18.63 5.41 2.82
CA ASP A 58 18.88 6.64 2.10
C ASP A 58 17.57 7.35 1.73
N LEU A 59 16.55 6.58 1.37
CA LEU A 59 15.23 7.11 1.07
C LEU A 59 14.55 7.73 2.31
N LYS A 60 14.71 7.12 3.49
CA LYS A 60 14.23 7.69 4.75
C LYS A 60 14.86 9.03 5.06
N GLU A 61 16.16 9.15 4.81
CA GLU A 61 16.88 10.41 4.99
C GLU A 61 16.39 11.48 4.03
N ASP A 62 16.21 11.14 2.78
CA ASP A 62 15.63 12.05 1.78
C ASP A 62 14.22 12.50 2.17
N CYS A 63 13.38 11.61 2.66
CA CYS A 63 12.05 11.95 3.15
C CYS A 63 12.09 12.97 4.29
N LYS A 64 13.02 12.79 5.22
CA LYS A 64 13.26 13.73 6.32
C LYS A 64 13.64 15.11 5.83
N ASN A 65 14.57 15.17 4.89
CA ASN A 65 15.01 16.43 4.28
C ASN A 65 13.87 17.12 3.53
N ILE A 66 13.09 16.38 2.77
CA ILE A 66 11.91 16.91 2.05
C ILE A 66 10.89 17.49 3.01
N MET A 67 10.55 16.79 4.09
CA MET A 67 9.61 17.29 5.08
C MET A 67 10.11 18.59 5.74
N ASN A 68 11.41 18.68 6.03
CA ASN A 68 12.00 19.87 6.64
C ASN A 68 12.06 21.05 5.65
N PHE A 69 12.50 20.82 4.40
CA PHE A 69 12.67 21.90 3.42
C PHE A 69 11.33 22.43 2.89
N PHE A 70 10.33 21.60 2.81
CA PHE A 70 9.04 21.95 2.21
C PHE A 70 7.89 22.00 3.22
N ASP A 71 8.22 21.99 4.49
CA ASP A 71 7.26 22.13 5.61
C ASP A 71 6.08 21.15 5.49
N GLN A 72 6.41 19.88 5.27
CA GLN A 72 5.43 18.82 5.18
C GLN A 72 5.38 18.00 6.47
N ASP A 73 4.18 17.69 6.94
CA ASP A 73 3.97 16.87 8.13
C ASP A 73 4.26 15.39 7.88
N CYS A 74 4.04 14.94 6.66
CA CYS A 74 4.25 13.55 6.29
C CYS A 74 4.55 13.37 4.80
N VAL A 75 5.13 12.22 4.49
CA VAL A 75 5.41 11.74 3.13
C VAL A 75 4.95 10.29 3.05
N ILE A 76 4.34 9.91 1.94
CA ILE A 76 4.02 8.50 1.66
C ILE A 76 5.23 7.89 0.96
N VAL A 77 5.66 6.72 1.42
CA VAL A 77 6.82 5.99 0.89
C VAL A 77 6.50 4.52 0.67
N LYS A 78 6.98 3.98 -0.43
CA LYS A 78 7.08 2.53 -0.66
C LYS A 78 8.54 2.19 -0.92
N TYR A 79 9.11 1.32 -0.12
CA TYR A 79 10.49 0.86 -0.31
C TYR A 79 10.56 -0.21 -1.39
N LYS A 80 11.68 -0.25 -2.12
CA LYS A 80 11.93 -1.33 -3.09
C LYS A 80 11.88 -2.70 -2.40
N ASN A 81 11.48 -3.70 -3.16
CA ASN A 81 11.27 -5.07 -2.69
C ASN A 81 10.15 -5.23 -1.64
N GLN A 82 9.31 -4.21 -1.48
CA GLN A 82 8.12 -4.25 -0.63
C GLN A 82 6.88 -3.82 -1.42
N ASN A 83 5.72 -4.33 -1.03
CA ASN A 83 4.45 -3.98 -1.66
C ASN A 83 3.64 -2.96 -0.86
N ASN A 84 3.87 -2.88 0.45
CA ASN A 84 3.18 -1.97 1.34
C ASN A 84 3.79 -0.58 1.29
N ALA A 85 2.93 0.43 1.24
CA ALA A 85 3.30 1.81 1.45
C ALA A 85 3.14 2.21 2.91
N PHE A 86 3.90 3.20 3.31
CA PHE A 86 3.91 3.76 4.67
C PHE A 86 3.76 5.26 4.62
N LYS A 87 3.16 5.81 5.65
CA LYS A 87 3.18 7.24 5.92
C LYS A 87 4.30 7.52 6.92
N ILE A 88 5.28 8.31 6.54
CA ILE A 88 6.36 8.76 7.42
C ILE A 88 6.02 10.16 7.90
N PHE A 89 6.05 10.37 9.20
CA PHE A 89 5.83 11.67 9.83
C PHE A 89 7.15 12.36 10.15
N SER A 90 7.09 13.68 10.33
CA SER A 90 8.26 14.50 10.64
C SER A 90 8.96 14.13 11.96
N ASP A 91 8.26 13.48 12.88
CA ASP A 91 8.82 12.94 14.13
C ASP A 91 9.51 11.57 13.96
N GLY A 92 9.54 11.03 12.75
CA GLY A 92 10.15 9.74 12.41
C GLY A 92 9.22 8.53 12.58
N GLN A 93 7.98 8.72 13.04
CA GLN A 93 7.01 7.63 13.12
C GLN A 93 6.59 7.16 11.73
N GLU A 94 6.42 5.85 11.58
CA GLU A 94 5.91 5.23 10.35
C GLU A 94 4.56 4.56 10.64
N LYS A 95 3.59 4.82 9.76
CA LYS A 95 2.27 4.21 9.83
C LYS A 95 1.98 3.45 8.54
N PRO A 96 1.65 2.16 8.58
CA PRO A 96 1.26 1.42 7.38
C PRO A 96 0.03 2.03 6.71
N LEU A 97 0.08 2.15 5.37
CA LEU A 97 -1.06 2.58 4.55
C LEU A 97 -1.70 1.41 3.79
N GLY A 98 -0.94 0.35 3.58
CA GLY A 98 -1.37 -0.78 2.79
C GLY A 98 -0.80 -0.80 1.38
N ILE A 99 -1.47 -1.50 0.48
CA ILE A 99 -1.04 -1.67 -0.91
C ILE A 99 -1.74 -0.67 -1.83
N LEU A 100 -1.05 -0.31 -2.89
CA LEU A 100 -1.62 0.52 -3.95
C LEU A 100 -2.45 -0.35 -4.89
N LEU A 101 -3.70 0.06 -5.09
CA LEU A 101 -4.61 -0.55 -6.07
C LEU A 101 -5.08 0.48 -7.08
N TYR A 102 -5.20 0.06 -8.34
CA TYR A 102 -5.74 0.88 -9.42
C TYR A 102 -7.26 0.80 -9.49
N ASN A 103 -7.88 1.90 -9.93
CA ASN A 103 -9.31 1.98 -10.27
C ASN A 103 -10.25 1.46 -9.18
N THR A 104 -9.96 1.80 -7.92
CA THR A 104 -10.81 1.43 -6.79
C THR A 104 -11.98 2.41 -6.62
N ASP A 105 -13.04 1.97 -5.93
CA ASP A 105 -14.15 2.82 -5.53
C ASP A 105 -13.89 3.63 -4.25
N SER A 106 -12.63 3.72 -3.83
CA SER A 106 -12.24 4.49 -2.66
C SER A 106 -12.60 5.97 -2.82
N LYS A 107 -13.06 6.60 -1.75
CA LYS A 107 -13.30 8.04 -1.70
C LYS A 107 -12.02 8.86 -1.78
N ASN A 108 -10.90 8.29 -1.33
CA ASN A 108 -9.58 8.91 -1.37
C ASN A 108 -8.80 8.31 -2.52
N LYS A 109 -8.70 9.03 -3.63
CA LYS A 109 -8.03 8.60 -4.85
C LYS A 109 -7.02 9.63 -5.30
N SER A 110 -5.97 9.15 -5.92
CA SER A 110 -5.04 9.97 -6.68
C SER A 110 -5.19 9.66 -8.17
N TYR A 111 -5.05 10.66 -9.00
CA TYR A 111 -5.19 10.55 -10.45
C TYR A 111 -3.87 10.85 -11.13
N ILE A 112 -3.48 9.97 -12.03
CA ILE A 112 -2.40 10.19 -12.96
C ILE A 112 -2.97 10.85 -14.22
N HIS A 113 -2.14 11.53 -14.98
CA HIS A 113 -2.50 12.36 -16.13
C HIS A 113 -3.48 11.73 -17.13
N ASP A 114 -3.54 10.42 -17.26
CA ASP A 114 -4.39 9.71 -18.23
C ASP A 114 -5.74 9.22 -17.68
N GLY A 115 -6.18 9.77 -16.57
CA GLY A 115 -7.44 9.34 -15.93
C GLY A 115 -7.35 8.04 -15.13
N LEU A 116 -6.16 7.43 -15.07
CA LEU A 116 -5.93 6.28 -14.22
C LEU A 116 -5.92 6.70 -12.75
N SER A 117 -6.77 6.09 -11.95
CA SER A 117 -6.81 6.36 -10.51
C SER A 117 -6.15 5.24 -9.72
N PHE A 118 -5.61 5.60 -8.57
CA PHE A 118 -5.11 4.65 -7.59
C PHE A 118 -5.46 5.09 -6.17
N SER A 119 -5.47 4.13 -5.25
CA SER A 119 -5.63 4.39 -3.82
C SER A 119 -4.82 3.38 -3.03
N PHE A 120 -4.55 3.72 -1.77
CA PHE A 120 -3.94 2.80 -0.81
C PHE A 120 -5.04 2.11 -0.02
N VAL A 121 -4.98 0.79 0.00
CA VAL A 121 -5.95 -0.05 0.71
C VAL A 121 -5.21 -0.82 1.79
N GLU A 122 -5.68 -0.71 3.02
CA GLU A 122 -5.12 -1.45 4.14
C GLU A 122 -5.20 -2.94 3.82
N GLN A 123 -4.03 -3.56 3.75
CA GLN A 123 -3.94 -4.99 3.54
C GLN A 123 -4.18 -5.69 4.87
N GLN A 124 -5.27 -6.45 4.94
CA GLN A 124 -5.44 -7.37 6.06
C GLN A 124 -4.30 -8.39 6.04
N LEU A 125 -3.67 -8.57 7.19
CA LEU A 125 -2.67 -9.60 7.34
C LEU A 125 -3.35 -10.95 7.35
N TYR A 126 -2.92 -11.83 6.47
CA TYR A 126 -3.39 -13.20 6.39
C TYR A 126 -2.24 -14.13 6.74
N TYR A 127 -2.53 -15.19 7.49
CA TYR A 127 -1.59 -16.27 7.67
C TYR A 127 -2.18 -17.56 7.10
N PHE A 128 -1.28 -18.42 6.65
CA PHE A 128 -1.65 -19.75 6.19
C PHE A 128 -1.16 -20.77 7.21
N PRO A 129 -2.03 -21.57 7.80
CA PRO A 129 -1.61 -22.60 8.72
C PRO A 129 -0.71 -23.60 7.98
N LYS A 130 0.50 -23.80 8.48
CA LYS A 130 1.48 -24.74 7.92
C LYS A 130 1.13 -26.18 8.27
N GLU A 131 0.51 -26.38 9.41
CA GLU A 131 0.17 -27.66 9.95
C GLU A 131 -1.31 -27.72 10.36
N LYS A 132 -1.86 -28.92 10.30
CA LYS A 132 -3.26 -29.19 10.70
C LYS A 132 -3.54 -28.77 12.14
N SER A 133 -2.55 -28.89 13.02
CA SER A 133 -2.63 -28.51 14.44
C SER A 133 -2.81 -27.01 14.66
N ASP A 134 -2.44 -26.18 13.70
CA ASP A 134 -2.59 -24.72 13.77
C ASP A 134 -4.02 -24.26 13.46
N PHE A 135 -4.84 -25.15 12.92
CA PHE A 135 -6.22 -24.88 12.57
C PHE A 135 -7.15 -25.25 13.75
N LYS A 136 -7.77 -24.26 14.36
CA LYS A 136 -8.50 -24.40 15.62
C LYS A 136 -9.95 -23.97 15.53
N GLU A 137 -10.78 -24.55 16.40
CA GLU A 137 -12.15 -24.10 16.59
C GLU A 137 -12.22 -22.62 17.00
N GLY A 138 -13.17 -21.90 16.45
CA GLY A 138 -13.36 -20.47 16.70
C GLY A 138 -12.54 -19.54 15.81
N MET A 139 -11.61 -20.07 15.00
CA MET A 139 -10.92 -19.27 14.01
C MET A 139 -11.90 -18.71 12.98
N VAL A 140 -11.64 -17.48 12.53
CA VAL A 140 -12.43 -16.84 11.49
C VAL A 140 -11.76 -17.09 10.14
N VAL A 141 -12.54 -17.58 9.20
CA VAL A 141 -12.11 -17.82 7.81
C VAL A 141 -12.99 -16.99 6.91
N GLU A 142 -12.41 -16.34 5.92
CA GLU A 142 -13.15 -15.60 4.91
C GLU A 142 -13.18 -16.38 3.59
N PHE A 143 -14.36 -16.54 3.02
CA PHE A 143 -14.61 -17.19 1.75
C PHE A 143 -14.95 -16.17 0.68
N LEU A 144 -14.40 -16.37 -0.53
CA LEU A 144 -14.79 -15.59 -1.69
C LEU A 144 -16.05 -16.21 -2.31
N ASN A 145 -17.17 -15.49 -2.23
CA ASN A 145 -18.45 -15.87 -2.79
C ASN A 145 -19.01 -14.71 -3.62
N ASN A 146 -19.25 -14.95 -4.92
CA ASN A 146 -19.72 -13.93 -5.86
C ASN A 146 -18.93 -12.60 -5.79
N ASN A 147 -17.60 -12.71 -5.77
CA ASN A 147 -16.66 -11.58 -5.65
C ASN A 147 -16.76 -10.79 -4.33
N LYS A 148 -17.39 -11.35 -3.31
CA LYS A 148 -17.44 -10.78 -1.96
C LYS A 148 -16.83 -11.74 -0.96
N TRP A 149 -16.10 -11.19 0.00
CA TRP A 149 -15.56 -11.96 1.12
C TRP A 149 -16.60 -12.08 2.23
N VAL A 150 -16.92 -13.32 2.59
CA VAL A 150 -17.89 -13.67 3.63
C VAL A 150 -17.17 -14.38 4.76
N GLU A 151 -17.37 -13.95 5.98
CA GLU A 151 -16.80 -14.57 7.18
C GLU A 151 -17.51 -15.84 7.58
N LYS A 152 -16.74 -16.83 8.04
CA LYS A 152 -17.24 -18.05 8.69
C LYS A 152 -16.33 -18.43 9.85
N LYS A 153 -16.94 -18.78 10.99
CA LYS A 153 -16.20 -19.38 12.09
C LYS A 153 -16.01 -20.89 11.87
N VAL A 154 -14.82 -21.36 12.18
CA VAL A 154 -14.51 -22.80 12.18
C VAL A 154 -15.18 -23.44 13.37
N VAL A 155 -16.04 -24.42 13.12
CA VAL A 155 -16.79 -25.16 14.16
C VAL A 155 -16.13 -26.51 14.43
N ASP A 156 -15.76 -27.21 13.38
CA ASP A 156 -15.12 -28.54 13.45
C ASP A 156 -13.82 -28.55 12.67
N PRO A 157 -12.70 -28.19 13.31
CA PRO A 157 -11.43 -28.06 12.62
C PRO A 157 -10.93 -29.38 12.01
N VAL A 158 -11.25 -30.53 12.59
CA VAL A 158 -10.80 -31.83 12.08
C VAL A 158 -11.44 -32.16 10.74
N ASN A 159 -12.76 -31.98 10.62
CA ASN A 159 -13.50 -32.29 9.40
C ASN A 159 -13.44 -31.15 8.36
N GLU A 160 -13.22 -29.92 8.78
CA GLU A 160 -13.18 -28.75 7.89
C GLU A 160 -11.79 -28.46 7.32
N PHE A 161 -10.71 -28.93 7.95
CA PHE A 161 -9.34 -28.61 7.58
C PHE A 161 -9.01 -28.95 6.14
N GLU A 162 -9.22 -30.18 5.71
CA GLU A 162 -8.88 -30.64 4.34
C GLU A 162 -9.59 -29.81 3.27
N LYS A 163 -10.86 -29.56 3.48
CA LYS A 163 -11.71 -28.79 2.57
C LYS A 163 -11.25 -27.34 2.48
N ILE A 164 -10.99 -26.71 3.63
CA ILE A 164 -10.57 -25.31 3.71
C ILE A 164 -9.15 -25.16 3.15
N TYR A 165 -8.23 -26.05 3.52
CA TYR A 165 -6.86 -26.04 3.06
C TYR A 165 -6.76 -26.17 1.53
N LYS A 166 -7.56 -27.03 0.94
CA LYS A 166 -7.66 -27.18 -0.51
C LYS A 166 -8.09 -25.89 -1.20
N LEU A 167 -9.10 -25.21 -0.66
CA LEU A 167 -9.59 -23.94 -1.21
C LEU A 167 -8.56 -22.81 -1.03
N LEU A 168 -7.82 -22.83 0.06
CA LEU A 168 -6.81 -21.84 0.39
C LEU A 168 -5.59 -21.94 -0.55
N ILE A 169 -5.06 -23.14 -0.73
CA ILE A 169 -3.81 -23.36 -1.48
C ILE A 169 -4.05 -23.42 -3.00
N LYS A 170 -5.09 -24.12 -3.45
CA LYS A 170 -5.31 -24.33 -4.88
C LYS A 170 -6.08 -23.21 -5.58
N TYR A 171 -7.04 -22.63 -4.91
CA TYR A 171 -8.00 -21.74 -5.56
C TYR A 171 -7.93 -20.29 -5.06
N ASN A 172 -7.17 -20.03 -4.02
CA ASN A 172 -7.05 -18.70 -3.41
C ASN A 172 -8.42 -18.04 -3.12
N LYS A 173 -9.41 -18.85 -2.77
CA LYS A 173 -10.79 -18.43 -2.47
C LYS A 173 -11.07 -18.30 -0.98
N ILE A 174 -10.10 -18.65 -0.16
CA ILE A 174 -10.17 -18.59 1.30
C ILE A 174 -8.96 -17.84 1.82
N ARG A 175 -9.18 -17.07 2.86
CA ARG A 175 -8.13 -16.36 3.59
C ARG A 175 -8.44 -16.38 5.08
N ILE A 176 -7.40 -16.34 5.89
CA ILE A 176 -7.50 -16.36 7.34
C ILE A 176 -6.93 -15.06 7.88
N PRO A 177 -7.76 -14.14 8.43
CA PRO A 177 -7.25 -12.89 9.03
C PRO A 177 -6.42 -13.20 10.27
N VAL A 178 -5.36 -12.48 10.43
CA VAL A 178 -4.47 -12.57 11.61
C VAL A 178 -5.03 -11.75 12.75
#